data_11c268081f826d57d094e27b0bc79d5b
#
_entry.id   11c268081f826d57d094e27b0bc79d5b
#
_cell.length_a   1.000
_cell.length_b   1.000
_cell.length_c   1.000
_cell.angle_alpha   90.00
_cell.angle_beta   90.00
_cell.angle_gamma   90.00
#
_symmetry.space_group_name_H-M   'P 1'
#
loop_
_entity.id
_entity.type
_entity.pdbx_description
1 polymer ?
#
loop_
_entity_poly.entity_id
_entity_poly.type
_entity_poly.pdbx_seq_one_letter_code
_entity_poly.pdbx_strand_id
1 'polypeptide(L)'
;MTVFVAFEGCDASGKSTQARILSRRIDALLTREPGDTPAGARIRALLLDHSPEGASLDVRTETLLMAADRAQHVAEVIEPTLAAGRSVVTDRFTASSLAYQGYGRGQDVGEVRSISLWATRDRWPDCTVLLRVPVDVVIARLAAAGAPDRLESEGAPFQRRVAAGFDELAAEAPETWRVVDGVGSVADVAARVWDAVRPFIEGVR
;
A
#
# COMPACT_ATOMS: atom_id res chain seq x y z
N MET A 1 18.09 -14.53 -4.90
CA MET A 1 17.35 -14.39 -3.62
C MET A 1 16.00 -13.80 -3.94
N THR A 2 14.90 -14.31 -3.38
CA THR A 2 13.56 -13.72 -3.56
C THR A 2 13.36 -12.59 -2.57
N VAL A 3 12.68 -11.53 -3.01
CA VAL A 3 12.34 -10.39 -2.16
C VAL A 3 10.86 -10.04 -2.31
N PHE A 4 10.21 -9.71 -1.20
CA PHE A 4 8.87 -9.15 -1.18
C PHE A 4 8.92 -7.67 -0.82
N VAL A 5 8.58 -6.80 -1.78
CA VAL A 5 8.60 -5.34 -1.64
C VAL A 5 7.17 -4.80 -1.69
N ALA A 6 6.78 -3.97 -0.71
CA ALA A 6 5.54 -3.23 -0.73
C ALA A 6 5.79 -1.73 -0.94
N PHE A 7 5.01 -1.11 -1.81
CA PHE A 7 4.96 0.34 -1.97
C PHE A 7 3.80 0.91 -1.16
N GLU A 8 4.09 1.91 -0.34
CA GLU A 8 3.14 2.57 0.54
C GLU A 8 3.19 4.09 0.39
N GLY A 9 2.18 4.77 0.90
CA GLY A 9 2.03 6.23 0.85
C GLY A 9 0.62 6.65 0.46
N CYS A 10 0.34 7.95 0.52
CA CYS A 10 -0.96 8.52 0.18
C CYS A 10 -1.34 8.26 -1.28
N ASP A 11 -2.63 8.40 -1.61
CA ASP A 11 -3.11 8.33 -2.99
C ASP A 11 -2.43 9.42 -3.84
N ALA A 12 -2.35 9.18 -5.14
CA ALA A 12 -1.65 10.07 -6.07
C ALA A 12 -0.15 10.35 -5.74
N SER A 13 0.50 9.59 -4.84
CA SER A 13 1.94 9.73 -4.57
C SER A 13 2.85 9.15 -5.68
N GLY A 14 2.29 8.35 -6.60
CA GLY A 14 3.04 7.73 -7.69
C GLY A 14 3.46 6.27 -7.45
N LYS A 15 2.96 5.63 -6.40
CA LYS A 15 3.26 4.22 -6.03
C LYS A 15 3.15 3.25 -7.19
N SER A 16 2.01 3.22 -7.87
CA SER A 16 1.74 2.27 -8.97
C SER A 16 2.75 2.40 -10.11
N THR A 17 3.21 3.61 -10.40
CA THR A 17 4.23 3.88 -11.41
C THR A 17 5.58 3.31 -10.97
N GLN A 18 5.99 3.58 -9.74
CA GLN A 18 7.28 3.14 -9.21
C GLN A 18 7.31 1.64 -8.96
N ALA A 19 6.21 1.05 -8.46
CA ALA A 19 6.07 -0.39 -8.31
C ALA A 19 6.23 -1.12 -9.65
N ARG A 20 5.63 -0.60 -10.72
CA ARG A 20 5.77 -1.15 -12.07
C ARG A 20 7.21 -1.02 -12.61
N ILE A 21 7.89 0.09 -12.35
CA ILE A 21 9.27 0.29 -12.77
C ILE A 21 10.19 -0.68 -12.03
N LEU A 22 10.05 -0.78 -10.71
CA LEU A 22 10.85 -1.70 -9.90
C LEU A 22 10.60 -3.16 -10.30
N SER A 23 9.33 -3.58 -10.42
CA SER A 23 8.99 -4.97 -10.77
C SER A 23 9.63 -5.40 -12.08
N ARG A 24 9.61 -4.55 -13.11
CA ARG A 24 10.27 -4.81 -14.38
C ARG A 24 11.80 -4.90 -14.27
N ARG A 25 12.38 -4.04 -13.42
CA ARG A 25 13.84 -3.99 -13.24
C ARG A 25 14.40 -5.25 -12.58
N ILE A 26 13.64 -5.87 -11.67
CA ILE A 26 14.08 -7.07 -10.92
C ILE A 26 13.36 -8.35 -11.35
N ASP A 27 12.61 -8.33 -12.45
CA ASP A 27 11.79 -9.45 -12.94
C ASP A 27 10.87 -10.05 -11.87
N ALA A 28 10.22 -9.16 -11.08
CA ALA A 28 9.28 -9.55 -10.05
C ALA A 28 7.82 -9.57 -10.56
N LEU A 29 6.98 -10.36 -9.91
CA LEU A 29 5.55 -10.24 -10.07
C LEU A 29 5.11 -8.87 -9.55
N LEU A 30 4.40 -8.10 -10.37
CA LEU A 30 3.70 -6.89 -9.93
C LEU A 30 2.28 -7.24 -9.55
N THR A 31 1.86 -6.81 -8.36
CA THR A 31 0.51 -7.00 -7.85
C THR A 31 0.06 -5.76 -7.05
N ARG A 32 -1.18 -5.76 -6.52
CA ARG A 32 -1.72 -4.62 -5.75
C ARG A 32 -2.81 -5.03 -4.76
N GLU A 33 -3.08 -4.18 -3.78
CA GLU A 33 -4.24 -4.26 -2.89
C GLU A 33 -5.03 -2.94 -2.87
N PRO A 34 -6.37 -3.04 -2.77
CA PRO A 34 -7.16 -4.24 -2.92
C PRO A 34 -7.38 -4.61 -4.39
N GLY A 35 -7.68 -5.90 -4.68
CA GLY A 35 -8.37 -6.26 -5.91
C GLY A 35 -7.61 -7.09 -6.95
N ASP A 36 -6.47 -7.71 -6.62
CA ASP A 36 -5.66 -8.46 -7.60
C ASP A 36 -5.94 -9.98 -7.62
N THR A 37 -7.06 -10.39 -7.06
CA THR A 37 -7.63 -11.73 -7.17
C THR A 37 -9.09 -11.65 -7.64
N PRO A 38 -9.71 -12.73 -8.15
CA PRO A 38 -11.12 -12.71 -8.51
C PRO A 38 -12.06 -12.34 -7.35
N ALA A 39 -11.77 -12.81 -6.13
CA ALA A 39 -12.50 -12.44 -4.92
C ALA A 39 -12.18 -10.97 -4.54
N GLY A 40 -10.91 -10.60 -4.57
CA GLY A 40 -10.44 -9.24 -4.28
C GLY A 40 -11.04 -8.20 -5.20
N ALA A 41 -11.20 -8.49 -6.49
CA ALA A 41 -11.85 -7.57 -7.43
C ALA A 41 -13.30 -7.23 -7.02
N ARG A 42 -14.04 -8.19 -6.48
CA ARG A 42 -15.40 -7.96 -5.96
C ARG A 42 -15.37 -7.15 -4.67
N ILE A 43 -14.41 -7.44 -3.78
CA ILE A 43 -14.20 -6.68 -2.54
C ILE A 43 -13.82 -5.24 -2.88
N ARG A 44 -12.90 -5.03 -3.83
CA ARG A 44 -12.52 -3.69 -4.29
C ARG A 44 -13.72 -2.90 -4.81
N ALA A 45 -14.60 -3.53 -5.59
CA ALA A 45 -15.80 -2.87 -6.08
C ALA A 45 -16.68 -2.36 -4.92
N LEU A 46 -16.89 -3.17 -3.87
CA LEU A 46 -17.62 -2.76 -2.67
C LEU A 46 -16.92 -1.64 -1.90
N LEU A 47 -15.60 -1.70 -1.77
CA LEU A 47 -14.80 -0.75 -1.00
C LEU A 47 -14.75 0.64 -1.64
N LEU A 48 -14.69 0.71 -2.97
CA LEU A 48 -14.48 1.96 -3.71
C LEU A 48 -15.76 2.52 -4.33
N ASP A 49 -16.89 1.80 -4.21
CA ASP A 49 -18.16 2.28 -4.72
C ASP A 49 -18.54 3.63 -4.07
N HIS A 50 -18.71 4.62 -4.91
CA HIS A 50 -19.11 5.99 -4.55
C HIS A 50 -20.46 6.37 -5.17
N SER A 51 -21.20 5.38 -5.68
CA SER A 51 -22.55 5.62 -6.23
C SER A 51 -23.51 6.08 -5.12
N PRO A 52 -24.54 6.90 -5.46
CA PRO A 52 -25.57 7.29 -4.50
C PRO A 52 -26.32 6.09 -3.89
N GLU A 53 -26.40 4.98 -4.63
CA GLU A 53 -26.95 3.70 -4.20
C GLU A 53 -25.92 2.82 -3.50
N GLY A 54 -24.65 3.23 -3.48
CA GLY A 54 -23.56 2.50 -2.86
C GLY A 54 -23.76 2.32 -1.36
N ALA A 55 -23.37 1.18 -0.84
CA ALA A 55 -23.51 0.90 0.59
C ALA A 55 -22.60 1.83 1.40
N SER A 56 -23.19 2.55 2.37
CA SER A 56 -22.41 3.20 3.42
C SER A 56 -21.76 2.09 4.26
N LEU A 57 -20.44 1.93 4.14
CA LEU A 57 -19.71 0.94 4.92
C LEU A 57 -19.40 1.48 6.31
N ASP A 58 -19.76 0.70 7.32
CA ASP A 58 -19.21 0.91 8.66
C ASP A 58 -17.68 0.76 8.64
N VAL A 59 -16.99 1.53 9.48
CA VAL A 59 -15.51 1.56 9.48
C VAL A 59 -14.89 0.20 9.81
N ARG A 60 -15.54 -0.62 10.64
CA ARG A 60 -15.07 -1.98 10.91
C ARG A 60 -15.31 -2.90 9.72
N THR A 61 -16.43 -2.74 9.01
CA THR A 61 -16.72 -3.47 7.77
C THR A 61 -15.67 -3.15 6.70
N GLU A 62 -15.29 -1.88 6.54
CA GLU A 62 -14.20 -1.46 5.65
C GLU A 62 -12.89 -2.20 6.01
N THR A 63 -12.51 -2.21 7.29
CA THR A 63 -11.30 -2.89 7.78
C THR A 63 -11.33 -4.39 7.51
N LEU A 64 -12.46 -5.05 7.78
CA LEU A 64 -12.62 -6.49 7.55
C LEU A 64 -12.59 -6.84 6.07
N LEU A 65 -13.15 -6.01 5.19
CA LEU A 65 -13.07 -6.21 3.75
C LEU A 65 -11.64 -6.06 3.22
N MET A 66 -10.89 -5.07 3.72
CA MET A 66 -9.46 -4.92 3.40
C MET A 66 -8.65 -6.15 3.87
N ALA A 67 -8.94 -6.66 5.07
CA ALA A 67 -8.28 -7.86 5.59
C ALA A 67 -8.66 -9.12 4.79
N ALA A 68 -9.92 -9.25 4.36
CA ALA A 68 -10.39 -10.37 3.54
C ALA A 68 -9.74 -10.39 2.15
N ASP A 69 -9.64 -9.21 1.50
CA ASP A 69 -8.90 -9.05 0.23
C ASP A 69 -7.44 -9.51 0.40
N ARG A 70 -6.78 -9.01 1.43
CA ARG A 70 -5.37 -9.33 1.72
C ARG A 70 -5.15 -10.80 2.02
N ALA A 71 -6.03 -11.43 2.79
CA ALA A 71 -5.95 -12.86 3.10
C ALA A 71 -5.99 -13.71 1.82
N GLN A 72 -6.89 -13.38 0.91
CA GLN A 72 -7.01 -14.05 -0.39
C GLN A 72 -5.78 -13.79 -1.26
N HIS A 73 -5.31 -12.54 -1.30
CA HIS A 73 -4.16 -12.13 -2.09
C HIS A 73 -2.87 -12.82 -1.62
N VAL A 74 -2.64 -12.90 -0.32
CA VAL A 74 -1.49 -13.65 0.23
C VAL A 74 -1.56 -15.12 -0.17
N ALA A 75 -2.74 -15.76 -0.01
CA ALA A 75 -2.92 -17.18 -0.26
C ALA A 75 -2.79 -17.57 -1.74
N GLU A 76 -3.35 -16.77 -2.66
CA GLU A 76 -3.42 -17.10 -4.09
C GLU A 76 -2.25 -16.55 -4.91
N VAL A 77 -1.64 -15.43 -4.47
CA VAL A 77 -0.68 -14.70 -5.32
C VAL A 77 0.69 -14.60 -4.66
N ILE A 78 0.77 -14.03 -3.45
CA ILE A 78 2.06 -13.69 -2.84
C ILE A 78 2.83 -14.95 -2.46
N GLU A 79 2.24 -15.80 -1.60
CA GLU A 79 2.93 -17.01 -1.11
C GLU A 79 3.30 -18.00 -2.22
N PRO A 80 2.41 -18.32 -3.18
CA PRO A 80 2.78 -19.21 -4.27
C PRO A 80 3.90 -18.65 -5.15
N THR A 81 3.93 -17.33 -5.37
CA THR A 81 4.98 -16.67 -6.17
C THR A 81 6.33 -16.74 -5.47
N LEU A 82 6.37 -16.41 -4.17
CA LEU A 82 7.60 -16.48 -3.38
C LEU A 82 8.10 -17.92 -3.25
N ALA A 83 7.18 -18.88 -3.04
CA ALA A 83 7.51 -20.31 -2.98
C ALA A 83 8.06 -20.85 -4.32
N ALA A 84 7.64 -20.28 -5.44
CA ALA A 84 8.18 -20.57 -6.76
C ALA A 84 9.54 -19.92 -7.04
N GLY A 85 10.13 -19.23 -6.06
CA GLY A 85 11.44 -18.58 -6.21
C GLY A 85 11.39 -17.25 -6.97
N ARG A 86 10.22 -16.62 -7.12
CA ARG A 86 10.06 -15.32 -7.76
C ARG A 86 9.79 -14.21 -6.75
N SER A 87 10.40 -13.04 -6.98
CA SER A 87 10.14 -11.84 -6.18
C SER A 87 8.76 -11.27 -6.44
N VAL A 88 8.23 -10.53 -5.44
CA VAL A 88 6.93 -9.86 -5.51
C VAL A 88 7.10 -8.38 -5.22
N VAL A 89 6.46 -7.53 -6.01
CA VAL A 89 6.29 -6.10 -5.76
C VAL A 89 4.81 -5.80 -5.71
N THR A 90 4.33 -5.30 -4.58
CA THR A 90 2.92 -4.92 -4.41
C THR A 90 2.73 -3.42 -4.30
N ASP A 91 1.69 -2.89 -4.94
CA ASP A 91 1.17 -1.55 -4.69
C ASP A 91 0.15 -1.64 -3.56
N ARG A 92 0.54 -1.22 -2.37
CA ARG A 92 -0.13 -1.36 -1.07
C ARG A 92 -0.05 -2.77 -0.46
N PHE A 93 0.00 -2.78 0.86
CA PHE A 93 -0.10 -3.97 1.70
C PHE A 93 -0.64 -3.59 3.10
N THR A 94 -0.22 -4.29 4.14
CA THR A 94 -0.70 -4.14 5.53
C THR A 94 -0.61 -2.71 6.06
N ALA A 95 0.47 -1.99 5.75
CA ALA A 95 0.67 -0.63 6.26
C ALA A 95 -0.40 0.36 5.75
N SER A 96 -0.94 0.14 4.55
CA SER A 96 -2.10 0.90 4.08
C SER A 96 -3.30 0.77 5.01
N SER A 97 -3.62 -0.44 5.52
CA SER A 97 -4.73 -0.59 6.48
C SER A 97 -4.43 0.10 7.81
N LEU A 98 -3.20 0.02 8.31
CA LEU A 98 -2.82 0.73 9.54
C LEU A 98 -2.97 2.24 9.37
N ALA A 99 -2.48 2.79 8.23
CA ALA A 99 -2.55 4.22 7.96
C ALA A 99 -3.99 4.70 7.69
N TYR A 100 -4.77 4.01 6.85
CA TYR A 100 -6.10 4.45 6.44
C TYR A 100 -7.17 4.13 7.48
N GLN A 101 -7.28 2.86 7.91
CA GLN A 101 -8.32 2.44 8.87
C GLN A 101 -7.91 2.77 10.32
N GLY A 102 -6.63 2.61 10.68
CA GLY A 102 -6.12 2.98 11.99
C GLY A 102 -6.08 4.50 12.16
N TYR A 103 -5.08 5.16 11.62
CA TYR A 103 -4.88 6.62 11.80
C TYR A 103 -5.95 7.45 11.09
N GLY A 104 -6.28 7.14 9.85
CA GLY A 104 -7.24 7.88 9.05
C GLY A 104 -8.66 7.84 9.62
N ARG A 105 -9.20 6.66 9.88
CA ARG A 105 -10.54 6.42 10.45
C ARG A 105 -10.58 6.53 11.98
N GLY A 106 -9.42 6.57 12.66
CA GLY A 106 -9.33 6.65 14.11
C GLY A 106 -9.69 5.36 14.83
N GLN A 107 -9.55 4.20 14.18
CA GLN A 107 -9.66 2.91 14.85
C GLN A 107 -8.39 2.61 15.65
N ASP A 108 -8.49 1.72 16.63
CA ASP A 108 -7.31 1.26 17.36
C ASP A 108 -6.31 0.59 16.42
N VAL A 109 -5.10 1.16 16.33
CA VAL A 109 -4.05 0.68 15.41
C VAL A 109 -3.60 -0.75 15.78
N GLY A 110 -3.63 -1.10 17.06
CA GLY A 110 -3.31 -2.45 17.54
C GLY A 110 -4.34 -3.48 17.10
N GLU A 111 -5.65 -3.15 17.15
CA GLU A 111 -6.71 -4.02 16.63
C GLU A 111 -6.57 -4.20 15.12
N VAL A 112 -6.38 -3.12 14.34
CA VAL A 112 -6.19 -3.20 12.89
C VAL A 112 -4.94 -4.01 12.55
N ARG A 113 -3.85 -3.86 13.31
CA ARG A 113 -2.61 -4.64 13.17
C ARG A 113 -2.87 -6.13 13.42
N SER A 114 -3.57 -6.47 14.49
CA SER A 114 -3.89 -7.86 14.84
C SER A 114 -4.73 -8.56 13.77
N ILE A 115 -5.75 -7.89 13.24
CA ILE A 115 -6.58 -8.39 12.14
C ILE A 115 -5.73 -8.59 10.88
N SER A 116 -4.86 -7.63 10.57
CA SER A 116 -3.98 -7.68 9.40
C SER A 116 -2.95 -8.81 9.49
N LEU A 117 -2.35 -9.01 10.66
CA LEU A 117 -1.41 -10.11 10.92
C LEU A 117 -2.08 -11.47 10.75
N TRP A 118 -3.26 -11.64 11.34
CA TRP A 118 -4.03 -12.86 11.16
C TRP A 118 -4.35 -13.13 9.68
N ALA A 119 -4.76 -12.10 8.94
CA ALA A 119 -5.10 -12.19 7.51
C ALA A 119 -3.88 -12.59 6.66
N THR A 120 -2.69 -12.11 7.00
CA THR A 120 -1.46 -12.37 6.25
C THR A 120 -0.71 -13.62 6.73
N ARG A 121 -1.16 -14.30 7.79
CA ARG A 121 -0.40 -15.36 8.46
C ARG A 121 1.00 -14.88 8.85
N ASP A 122 1.04 -13.69 9.45
CA ASP A 122 2.28 -12.99 9.85
C ASP A 122 3.27 -12.69 8.71
N ARG A 123 2.82 -12.71 7.45
CA ARG A 123 3.65 -12.31 6.32
C ARG A 123 3.84 -10.78 6.31
N TRP A 124 5.09 -10.35 6.35
CA TRP A 124 5.51 -8.97 6.16
C TRP A 124 6.37 -8.84 4.90
N PRO A 125 6.40 -7.65 4.26
CA PRO A 125 7.38 -7.34 3.24
C PRO A 125 8.80 -7.36 3.80
N ASP A 126 9.77 -7.82 3.02
CA ASP A 126 11.19 -7.67 3.34
C ASP A 126 11.61 -6.20 3.31
N CYS A 127 10.97 -5.42 2.42
CA CYS A 127 11.17 -3.98 2.31
C CYS A 127 9.84 -3.26 2.04
N THR A 128 9.52 -2.24 2.83
CA THR A 128 8.40 -1.33 2.60
C THR A 128 8.94 0.01 2.12
N VAL A 129 8.55 0.44 0.93
CA VAL A 129 8.93 1.73 0.33
C VAL A 129 7.81 2.73 0.57
N LEU A 130 8.02 3.69 1.46
CA LEU A 130 7.12 4.82 1.63
C LEU A 130 7.47 5.91 0.61
N LEU A 131 6.62 6.11 -0.39
CA LEU A 131 6.72 7.29 -1.25
C LEU A 131 6.11 8.50 -0.52
N ARG A 132 6.97 9.29 0.12
CA ARG A 132 6.58 10.50 0.84
C ARG A 132 6.39 11.64 -0.16
N VAL A 133 5.18 12.20 -0.19
CA VAL A 133 4.83 13.40 -0.97
C VAL A 133 4.12 14.37 -0.02
N PRO A 134 4.44 15.67 -0.04
CA PRO A 134 3.73 16.66 0.77
C PRO A 134 2.21 16.56 0.57
N VAL A 135 1.44 16.59 1.66
CA VAL A 135 -0.01 16.35 1.61
C VAL A 135 -0.73 17.35 0.70
N ASP A 136 -0.27 18.60 0.65
CA ASP A 136 -0.87 19.61 -0.22
C ASP A 136 -0.65 19.27 -1.72
N VAL A 137 0.48 18.64 -2.05
CA VAL A 137 0.73 18.12 -3.42
C VAL A 137 -0.17 16.92 -3.71
N VAL A 138 -0.38 16.03 -2.75
CA VAL A 138 -1.32 14.90 -2.86
C VAL A 138 -2.72 15.42 -3.14
N ILE A 139 -3.21 16.37 -2.35
CA ILE A 139 -4.55 16.98 -2.50
C ILE A 139 -4.69 17.63 -3.89
N ALA A 140 -3.69 18.37 -4.32
CA ALA A 140 -3.72 19.00 -5.64
C ALA A 140 -3.77 17.97 -6.79
N ARG A 141 -3.03 16.86 -6.66
CA ARG A 141 -3.04 15.77 -7.65
C ARG A 141 -4.38 15.03 -7.68
N LEU A 142 -4.97 14.75 -6.52
CA LEU A 142 -6.31 14.14 -6.41
C LEU A 142 -7.37 15.04 -7.05
N ALA A 143 -7.36 16.33 -6.76
CA ALA A 143 -8.28 17.29 -7.37
C ALA A 143 -8.14 17.36 -8.92
N ALA A 144 -6.94 17.15 -9.44
CA ALA A 144 -6.67 17.16 -10.89
C ALA A 144 -7.03 15.82 -11.58
N ALA A 145 -7.12 14.71 -10.83
CA ALA A 145 -7.37 13.38 -11.40
C ALA A 145 -8.83 13.13 -11.82
N GLY A 146 -9.77 13.97 -11.37
CA GLY A 146 -11.20 13.85 -11.72
C GLY A 146 -12.02 13.24 -10.60
N ALA A 147 -12.96 12.33 -10.91
CA ALA A 147 -13.88 11.76 -9.94
C ALA A 147 -13.12 10.91 -8.89
N PRO A 148 -13.09 11.35 -7.62
CA PRO A 148 -12.44 10.61 -6.55
C PRO A 148 -13.23 9.35 -6.20
N ASP A 149 -12.55 8.30 -5.77
CA ASP A 149 -13.20 7.17 -5.11
C ASP A 149 -13.63 7.54 -3.67
N ARG A 150 -14.28 6.59 -2.98
CA ARG A 150 -14.83 6.82 -1.64
C ARG A 150 -13.76 7.21 -0.61
N LEU A 151 -12.55 6.66 -0.69
CA LEU A 151 -11.46 6.97 0.24
C LEU A 151 -10.74 8.28 -0.14
N GLU A 152 -10.62 8.56 -1.42
CA GLU A 152 -10.04 9.80 -1.93
C GLU A 152 -10.91 11.02 -1.60
N SER A 153 -12.24 10.82 -1.48
CA SER A 153 -13.23 11.88 -1.19
C SER A 153 -13.26 12.33 0.28
N GLU A 154 -12.55 11.67 1.20
CA GLU A 154 -12.56 11.97 2.66
C GLU A 154 -11.96 13.34 3.05
N GLY A 155 -11.31 14.02 2.12
CA GLY A 155 -10.81 15.37 2.30
C GLY A 155 -9.47 15.50 3.04
N ALA A 156 -9.00 16.75 3.12
CA ALA A 156 -7.65 17.07 3.59
C ALA A 156 -7.31 16.63 5.04
N PRO A 157 -8.22 16.75 6.04
CA PRO A 157 -7.90 16.29 7.40
C PRO A 157 -7.64 14.79 7.48
N PHE A 158 -8.38 13.99 6.71
CA PHE A 158 -8.18 12.55 6.62
C PHE A 158 -6.82 12.22 5.99
N GLN A 159 -6.51 12.84 4.85
CA GLN A 159 -5.23 12.63 4.17
C GLN A 159 -4.02 13.01 5.04
N ARG A 160 -4.15 14.06 5.87
CA ARG A 160 -3.09 14.44 6.82
C ARG A 160 -2.88 13.39 7.92
N ARG A 161 -3.97 12.79 8.46
CA ARG A 161 -3.85 11.70 9.43
C ARG A 161 -3.22 10.45 8.82
N VAL A 162 -3.61 10.10 7.60
CA VAL A 162 -3.02 8.97 6.86
C VAL A 162 -1.51 9.19 6.63
N ALA A 163 -1.11 10.39 6.19
CA ALA A 163 0.29 10.71 5.97
C ALA A 163 1.11 10.63 7.26
N ALA A 164 0.58 11.20 8.37
CA ALA A 164 1.22 11.11 9.68
C ALA A 164 1.34 9.65 10.15
N GLY A 165 0.29 8.83 9.93
CA GLY A 165 0.32 7.41 10.25
C GLY A 165 1.42 6.66 9.48
N PHE A 166 1.62 6.93 8.19
CA PHE A 166 2.72 6.34 7.45
C PHE A 166 4.09 6.76 8.00
N ASP A 167 4.25 8.01 8.41
CA ASP A 167 5.51 8.49 8.99
C ASP A 167 5.81 7.81 10.33
N GLU A 168 4.80 7.63 11.19
CA GLU A 168 4.94 6.90 12.45
C GLU A 168 5.30 5.43 12.23
N LEU A 169 4.58 4.74 11.32
CA LEU A 169 4.85 3.34 10.97
C LEU A 169 6.26 3.15 10.41
N ALA A 170 6.74 4.08 9.59
CA ALA A 170 8.10 4.02 9.05
C ALA A 170 9.16 4.23 10.14
N ALA A 171 8.86 5.06 11.15
CA ALA A 171 9.75 5.29 12.28
C ALA A 171 9.81 4.12 13.26
N GLU A 172 8.73 3.31 13.35
CA GLU A 172 8.68 2.10 14.19
C GLU A 172 9.62 0.97 13.73
N ALA A 173 9.88 0.86 12.41
CA ALA A 173 10.63 -0.27 11.83
C ALA A 173 11.64 0.18 10.75
N PRO A 174 12.61 1.04 11.10
CA PRO A 174 13.54 1.65 10.13
C PRO A 174 14.41 0.64 9.38
N GLU A 175 14.58 -0.57 9.91
CA GLU A 175 15.35 -1.65 9.30
C GLU A 175 14.67 -2.20 8.04
N THR A 176 13.35 -2.21 7.97
CA THR A 176 12.56 -2.73 6.84
C THR A 176 11.90 -1.63 6.02
N TRP A 177 11.82 -0.40 6.53
CA TRP A 177 11.24 0.72 5.81
C TRP A 177 12.29 1.57 5.10
N ARG A 178 11.91 2.07 3.92
CA ARG A 178 12.67 3.04 3.14
C ARG A 178 11.77 4.21 2.78
N VAL A 179 12.03 5.35 3.39
CA VAL A 179 11.30 6.59 3.07
C VAL A 179 11.98 7.26 1.89
N VAL A 180 11.25 7.39 0.80
CA VAL A 180 11.73 7.96 -0.47
C VAL A 180 10.93 9.21 -0.80
N ASP A 181 11.61 10.30 -1.10
CA ASP A 181 10.96 11.51 -1.61
C ASP A 181 10.31 11.23 -2.98
N GLY A 182 8.98 11.32 -3.03
CA GLY A 182 8.15 11.08 -4.21
C GLY A 182 7.96 12.32 -5.11
N VAL A 183 8.67 13.42 -4.84
CA VAL A 183 8.64 14.65 -5.66
C VAL A 183 9.74 14.63 -6.72
N GLY A 184 9.40 15.04 -7.94
CA GLY A 184 10.32 15.11 -9.06
C GLY A 184 9.83 14.34 -10.29
N SER A 185 10.71 14.16 -11.26
CA SER A 185 10.40 13.35 -12.44
C SER A 185 10.25 11.87 -12.09
N VAL A 186 9.52 11.12 -12.91
CA VAL A 186 9.37 9.66 -12.73
C VAL A 186 10.72 8.97 -12.67
N ALA A 187 11.69 9.42 -13.47
CA ALA A 187 13.03 8.85 -13.52
C ALA A 187 13.85 9.13 -12.26
N ASP A 188 13.78 10.36 -11.73
CA ASP A 188 14.48 10.74 -10.49
C ASP A 188 13.96 9.94 -9.29
N VAL A 189 12.62 9.80 -9.19
CA VAL A 189 12.00 8.99 -8.14
C VAL A 189 12.40 7.53 -8.29
N ALA A 190 12.42 6.99 -9.52
CA ALA A 190 12.83 5.62 -9.76
C ALA A 190 14.30 5.35 -9.38
N ALA A 191 15.19 6.31 -9.59
CA ALA A 191 16.59 6.21 -9.16
C ALA A 191 16.68 6.15 -7.62
N ARG A 192 15.98 7.04 -6.91
CA ARG A 192 15.92 7.03 -5.43
C ARG A 192 15.32 5.75 -4.86
N VAL A 193 14.25 5.25 -5.48
CA VAL A 193 13.64 3.96 -5.10
C VAL A 193 14.64 2.83 -5.27
N TRP A 194 15.34 2.78 -6.41
CA TRP A 194 16.35 1.76 -6.65
C TRP A 194 17.46 1.78 -5.59
N ASP A 195 18.04 2.94 -5.32
CA ASP A 195 19.11 3.08 -4.33
C ASP A 195 18.66 2.62 -2.93
N ALA A 196 17.39 2.87 -2.59
CA ALA A 196 16.80 2.47 -1.31
C ALA A 196 16.53 0.96 -1.20
N VAL A 197 16.11 0.31 -2.29
CA VAL A 197 15.70 -1.11 -2.29
C VAL A 197 16.84 -2.07 -2.64
N ARG A 198 17.85 -1.60 -3.39
CA ARG A 198 18.98 -2.41 -3.85
C ARG A 198 19.62 -3.28 -2.77
N PRO A 199 19.87 -2.81 -1.52
CA PRO A 199 20.47 -3.64 -0.47
C PRO A 199 19.68 -4.92 -0.15
N PHE A 200 18.33 -4.86 -0.24
CA PHE A 200 17.46 -6.02 0.00
C PHE A 200 17.50 -7.04 -1.14
N ILE A 201 17.73 -6.55 -2.37
CA ILE A 201 17.76 -7.39 -3.56
C ILE A 201 19.12 -8.08 -3.68
N GLU A 202 20.20 -7.35 -3.43
CA GLU A 202 21.58 -7.85 -3.52
C GLU A 202 22.05 -8.63 -2.27
N GLY A 203 21.21 -8.67 -1.22
CA GLY A 203 21.54 -9.38 0.02
C GLY A 203 22.63 -8.69 0.85
N VAL A 204 22.95 -7.46 0.56
CA VAL A 204 23.88 -6.62 1.35
C VAL A 204 23.06 -5.96 2.45
N ARG A 205 23.02 -6.57 3.63
CA ARG A 205 22.44 -6.00 4.86
C ARG A 205 23.50 -5.38 5.73
#